data_377295d4c3833d3103763b3bf7870745
#
_entry.id   377295d4c3833d3103763b3bf7870745
#
_cell.length_a   1.000
_cell.length_b   1.000
_cell.length_c   1.000
_cell.angle_alpha   90.00
_cell.angle_beta   90.00
_cell.angle_gamma   90.00
#
_symmetry.space_group_name_H-M   'P 1'
#
loop_
_entity.id
_entity.type
_entity.pdbx_description
1 polymer ?
#
loop_
_entity_poly.entity_id
_entity_poly.type
_entity_poly.pdbx_seq_one_letter_code
_entity_poly.pdbx_strand_id
1 'polypeptide(L)'
;MKEYIVITPSNLKKKVIELSRKKYYNYNIKFMSINEFIDKYTFSYDNKTIYNIMNKYNINLSSTLVYLNNLCYISNKLNNSKMILLKDIKKYLEDNNLLIYDNRFREYVKDKEIHIYGYNYINKYYLNISKDLNYIVHNIEYNNKNYHLGLISF
;
A
#
# COMPACT_ATOMS: atom_id res chain seq x y z
N MET A 1 22.95 -11.69 5.30
CA MET A 1 21.62 -12.14 5.80
C MET A 1 20.56 -11.67 4.81
N LYS A 2 19.69 -12.58 4.37
CA LYS A 2 18.63 -12.23 3.41
C LYS A 2 17.53 -11.45 4.13
N GLU A 3 17.03 -10.38 3.56
CA GLU A 3 15.95 -9.56 4.14
C GLU A 3 14.64 -9.80 3.40
N TYR A 4 13.57 -9.89 4.17
CA TYR A 4 12.21 -9.98 3.66
C TYR A 4 11.35 -8.83 4.15
N ILE A 5 10.39 -8.45 3.32
CA ILE A 5 9.28 -7.59 3.74
C ILE A 5 8.06 -8.49 3.88
N VAL A 6 7.43 -8.41 5.04
CA VAL A 6 6.17 -9.12 5.32
C VAL A 6 5.06 -8.10 5.48
N ILE A 7 4.09 -8.18 4.57
CA ILE A 7 2.88 -7.34 4.59
C ILE A 7 1.76 -8.15 5.20
N THR A 8 1.22 -7.67 6.32
CA THR A 8 0.16 -8.36 7.06
C THR A 8 -0.72 -7.36 7.81
N PRO A 9 -2.03 -7.66 8.01
CA PRO A 9 -2.88 -6.86 8.89
C PRO A 9 -2.31 -6.83 10.31
N SER A 10 -2.43 -5.68 10.98
CA SER A 10 -1.87 -5.47 12.31
C SER A 10 -2.38 -6.45 13.37
N ASN A 11 -3.66 -6.85 13.26
CA ASN A 11 -4.27 -7.84 14.16
C ASN A 11 -3.73 -9.27 13.98
N LEU A 12 -3.14 -9.59 12.83
CA LEU A 12 -2.52 -10.89 12.55
C LEU A 12 -1.00 -10.90 12.70
N LYS A 13 -0.39 -9.74 12.93
CA LYS A 13 1.05 -9.58 12.99
C LYS A 13 1.74 -10.58 13.92
N LYS A 14 1.24 -10.74 15.15
CA LYS A 14 1.83 -11.67 16.14
C LYS A 14 1.86 -13.10 15.62
N LYS A 15 0.74 -13.57 15.06
CA LYS A 15 0.62 -14.92 14.52
C LYS A 15 1.52 -15.13 13.31
N VAL A 16 1.59 -14.17 12.41
CA VAL A 16 2.46 -14.21 11.23
C VAL A 16 3.93 -14.19 11.64
N ILE A 17 4.31 -13.43 12.67
CA ILE A 17 5.66 -13.46 13.24
C ILE A 17 6.03 -14.85 13.71
N GLU A 18 5.16 -15.52 14.46
CA GLU A 18 5.40 -16.88 14.96
C GLU A 18 5.59 -17.89 13.83
N LEU A 19 4.76 -17.81 12.80
CA LEU A 19 4.83 -18.67 11.62
C LEU A 19 6.10 -18.41 10.78
N SER A 20 6.43 -17.14 10.55
CA SER A 20 7.58 -16.76 9.76
C SER A 20 8.91 -17.06 10.47
N ARG A 21 8.99 -16.94 11.79
CA ARG A 21 10.18 -17.32 12.55
C ARG A 21 10.50 -18.82 12.44
N LYS A 22 9.50 -19.68 12.43
CA LYS A 22 9.69 -21.12 12.23
C LYS A 22 10.25 -21.45 10.85
N LYS A 23 9.83 -20.71 9.83
CA LYS A 23 10.21 -20.96 8.44
C LYS A 23 11.49 -20.22 8.01
N TYR A 24 11.72 -19.04 8.57
CA TYR A 24 12.76 -18.10 8.12
C TYR A 24 13.63 -17.58 9.28
N TYR A 25 14.05 -18.46 10.19
CA TYR A 25 14.79 -18.07 11.40
C TYR A 25 16.13 -17.35 11.13
N ASN A 26 16.70 -17.50 9.94
CA ASN A 26 17.96 -16.87 9.53
C ASN A 26 17.78 -15.57 8.74
N TYR A 27 16.56 -15.01 8.72
CA TYR A 27 16.27 -13.83 7.90
C TYR A 27 15.92 -12.62 8.76
N ASN A 28 16.32 -11.45 8.28
CA ASN A 28 15.84 -10.20 8.84
C ASN A 28 14.47 -9.86 8.21
N ILE A 29 13.44 -9.70 9.02
CA ILE A 29 12.06 -9.51 8.55
C ILE A 29 11.57 -8.13 8.97
N LYS A 30 11.15 -7.34 7.99
CA LYS A 30 10.48 -6.06 8.21
C LYS A 30 8.98 -6.24 8.01
N PHE A 31 8.19 -5.94 9.05
CA PHE A 31 6.74 -6.03 9.03
C PHE A 31 6.08 -4.68 8.77
N MET A 32 5.05 -4.67 7.93
CA MET A 32 4.20 -3.50 7.70
C MET A 32 2.80 -3.91 7.23
N SER A 33 1.84 -3.00 7.36
CA SER A 33 0.52 -3.17 6.75
C SER A 33 0.56 -2.86 5.25
N ILE A 34 -0.46 -3.32 4.51
CA ILE A 34 -0.55 -3.03 3.07
C ILE A 34 -0.69 -1.53 2.79
N ASN A 35 -1.44 -0.81 3.62
CA ASN A 35 -1.58 0.64 3.48
C ASN A 35 -0.26 1.36 3.73
N GLU A 36 0.46 0.99 4.79
CA GLU A 36 1.79 1.53 5.08
C GLU A 36 2.77 1.28 3.93
N PHE A 37 2.75 0.08 3.35
CA PHE A 37 3.57 -0.25 2.19
C PHE A 37 3.23 0.62 0.98
N ILE A 38 1.94 0.73 0.64
CA ILE A 38 1.47 1.51 -0.50
C ILE A 38 1.78 3.00 -0.33
N ASP A 39 1.54 3.56 0.85
CA ASP A 39 1.84 4.97 1.13
C ASP A 39 3.33 5.28 0.97
N LYS A 40 4.20 4.39 1.43
CA LYS A 40 5.65 4.55 1.27
C LYS A 40 6.12 4.31 -0.18
N TYR A 41 5.49 3.38 -0.87
CA TYR A 41 5.88 3.02 -2.24
C TYR A 41 5.35 4.02 -3.27
N THR A 42 4.18 4.62 -3.03
CA THR A 42 3.57 5.62 -3.92
C THR A 42 3.95 7.04 -3.51
N PHE A 43 3.19 7.62 -2.63
CA PHE A 43 3.40 8.95 -2.05
C PHE A 43 2.64 9.08 -0.73
N SER A 44 3.06 10.04 0.08
CA SER A 44 2.33 10.51 1.26
C SER A 44 2.06 12.01 1.17
N TYR A 45 1.34 12.55 2.12
CA TYR A 45 1.02 13.97 2.21
C TYR A 45 0.99 14.44 3.67
N ASP A 46 1.17 15.72 3.88
CA ASP A 46 1.15 16.37 5.19
C ASP A 46 -0.03 17.35 5.34
N ASN A 47 -0.10 18.02 6.47
CA ASN A 47 -1.14 19.01 6.74
C ASN A 47 -1.11 20.19 5.77
N LYS A 48 0.08 20.56 5.27
CA LYS A 48 0.22 21.63 4.26
C LYS A 48 -0.51 21.26 2.98
N THR A 49 -0.41 20.02 2.54
CA THR A 49 -1.13 19.50 1.39
C THR A 49 -2.64 19.61 1.59
N ILE A 50 -3.13 19.18 2.76
CA ILE A 50 -4.56 19.24 3.11
C ILE A 50 -5.08 20.68 3.03
N TYR A 51 -4.40 21.63 3.68
CA TYR A 51 -4.79 23.04 3.67
C TYR A 51 -4.79 23.65 2.25
N ASN A 52 -3.80 23.32 1.44
CA ASN A 52 -3.74 23.81 0.06
C ASN A 52 -4.94 23.33 -0.76
N ILE A 53 -5.34 22.07 -0.63
CA ILE A 53 -6.52 21.53 -1.34
C ILE A 53 -7.81 22.16 -0.83
N MET A 54 -7.98 22.25 0.48
CA MET A 54 -9.18 22.87 1.07
C MET A 54 -9.38 24.31 0.55
N ASN A 55 -8.30 25.09 0.53
CA ASN A 55 -8.36 26.49 0.09
C ASN A 55 -8.57 26.62 -1.42
N LYS A 56 -7.82 25.85 -2.22
CA LYS A 56 -7.90 25.96 -3.68
C LYS A 56 -9.25 25.54 -4.24
N TYR A 57 -9.81 24.45 -3.71
CA TYR A 57 -11.06 23.87 -4.23
C TYR A 57 -12.29 24.24 -3.39
N ASN A 58 -12.11 25.00 -2.33
CA ASN A 58 -13.17 25.40 -1.40
C ASN A 58 -14.00 24.20 -0.89
N ILE A 59 -13.32 23.17 -0.46
CA ILE A 59 -13.91 21.93 0.08
C ILE A 59 -13.53 21.74 1.54
N ASN A 60 -14.37 21.02 2.29
CA ASN A 60 -14.14 20.75 3.70
C ASN A 60 -13.06 19.66 3.90
N LEU A 61 -12.63 19.50 5.14
CA LEU A 61 -11.60 18.51 5.53
C LEU A 61 -12.00 17.07 5.14
N SER A 62 -13.24 16.67 5.41
CA SER A 62 -13.70 15.31 5.10
C SER A 62 -13.61 14.99 3.61
N SER A 63 -14.09 15.92 2.76
CA SER A 63 -14.00 15.77 1.31
C SER A 63 -12.55 15.76 0.83
N THR A 64 -11.71 16.62 1.39
CA THR A 64 -10.28 16.67 1.07
C THR A 64 -9.59 15.34 1.35
N LEU A 65 -9.81 14.74 2.51
CA LEU A 65 -9.24 13.44 2.88
C LEU A 65 -9.74 12.32 1.95
N VAL A 66 -11.02 12.34 1.58
CA VAL A 66 -11.56 11.38 0.61
C VAL A 66 -10.85 11.50 -0.74
N TYR A 67 -10.65 12.70 -1.26
CA TYR A 67 -9.93 12.89 -2.52
C TYR A 67 -8.46 12.46 -2.41
N LEU A 68 -7.75 12.86 -1.36
CA LEU A 68 -6.35 12.50 -1.16
C LEU A 68 -6.16 10.97 -1.05
N ASN A 69 -7.03 10.29 -0.34
CA ASN A 69 -6.99 8.82 -0.20
C ASN A 69 -7.33 8.08 -1.50
N ASN A 70 -7.97 8.75 -2.45
CA ASN A 70 -8.34 8.17 -3.74
C ASN A 70 -7.44 8.59 -4.91
N LEU A 71 -6.44 9.45 -4.69
CA LEU A 71 -5.52 9.88 -5.74
C LEU A 71 -4.83 8.73 -6.47
N CYS A 72 -4.57 7.68 -5.75
CA CYS A 72 -3.95 6.50 -6.31
C CYS A 72 -4.90 5.66 -7.19
N TYR A 73 -6.22 5.82 -7.07
CA TYR A 73 -7.23 5.09 -7.88
C TYR A 73 -7.65 5.80 -9.17
N ILE A 74 -6.88 6.77 -9.63
CA ILE A 74 -7.19 7.49 -10.87
C ILE A 74 -7.16 6.54 -12.06
N SER A 75 -8.29 6.49 -12.79
CA SER A 75 -8.43 5.69 -13.99
C SER A 75 -8.57 6.59 -15.21
N ASN A 76 -7.80 6.30 -16.26
CA ASN A 76 -7.95 6.97 -17.54
C ASN A 76 -9.21 6.54 -18.31
N LYS A 77 -9.83 5.45 -17.89
CA LYS A 77 -11.05 4.91 -18.51
C LYS A 77 -12.34 5.60 -18.04
N LEU A 78 -12.30 6.31 -16.91
CA LEU A 78 -13.46 6.98 -16.32
C LEU A 78 -13.32 8.49 -16.48
N ASN A 79 -14.38 9.14 -17.01
CA ASN A 79 -14.43 10.58 -17.26
C ASN A 79 -15.65 11.25 -16.60
N ASN A 80 -16.11 10.74 -15.44
CA ASN A 80 -17.12 11.44 -14.67
C ASN A 80 -16.56 12.68 -13.96
N SER A 81 -17.42 13.56 -13.47
CA SER A 81 -17.03 14.83 -12.83
C SER A 81 -16.08 14.64 -11.63
N LYS A 82 -16.29 13.59 -10.83
CA LYS A 82 -15.42 13.27 -9.68
C LYS A 82 -14.03 12.84 -10.12
N MET A 83 -13.94 12.05 -11.17
CA MET A 83 -12.65 11.61 -11.71
C MET A 83 -11.88 12.75 -12.37
N ILE A 84 -12.57 13.66 -13.04
CA ILE A 84 -11.97 14.86 -13.62
C ILE A 84 -11.37 15.74 -12.51
N LEU A 85 -12.14 15.97 -11.44
CA LEU A 85 -11.67 16.73 -10.28
C LEU A 85 -10.48 16.05 -9.61
N LEU A 86 -10.51 14.73 -9.46
CA LEU A 86 -9.42 13.96 -8.86
C LEU A 86 -8.12 14.06 -9.68
N LYS A 87 -8.22 14.02 -11.01
CA LYS A 87 -7.08 14.24 -11.92
C LYS A 87 -6.52 15.66 -11.80
N ASP A 88 -7.39 16.65 -11.69
CA ASP A 88 -6.98 18.05 -11.52
C ASP A 88 -6.26 18.27 -10.18
N ILE A 89 -6.82 17.74 -9.10
CA ILE A 89 -6.18 17.75 -7.77
C ILE A 89 -4.79 17.10 -7.82
N LYS A 90 -4.66 15.93 -8.43
CA LYS A 90 -3.36 15.24 -8.53
C LYS A 90 -2.34 16.08 -9.28
N LYS A 91 -2.73 16.61 -10.44
CA LYS A 91 -1.87 17.49 -11.23
C LYS A 91 -1.44 18.73 -10.44
N TYR A 92 -2.36 19.38 -9.75
CA TYR A 92 -2.06 20.53 -8.90
C TYR A 92 -1.03 20.20 -7.81
N LEU A 93 -1.19 19.04 -7.16
CA LEU A 93 -0.28 18.60 -6.09
C LEU A 93 1.13 18.28 -6.64
N GLU A 94 1.22 17.66 -7.82
CA GLU A 94 2.48 17.36 -8.49
C GLU A 94 3.18 18.66 -8.93
N ASP A 95 2.46 19.57 -9.58
CA ASP A 95 2.99 20.85 -10.08
C ASP A 95 3.51 21.77 -8.94
N ASN A 96 2.95 21.63 -7.74
CA ASN A 96 3.33 22.43 -6.56
C ASN A 96 4.20 21.66 -5.56
N ASN A 97 4.68 20.47 -5.88
CA ASN A 97 5.50 19.63 -5.01
C ASN A 97 4.87 19.38 -3.62
N LEU A 98 3.57 19.14 -3.59
CA LEU A 98 2.80 18.90 -2.37
C LEU A 98 2.61 17.42 -2.04
N LEU A 99 3.14 16.51 -2.85
CA LEU A 99 3.23 15.07 -2.56
C LEU A 99 4.64 14.71 -2.10
N ILE A 100 4.71 13.81 -1.12
CA ILE A 100 5.97 13.34 -0.54
C ILE A 100 6.28 11.95 -1.10
N TYR A 101 7.44 11.81 -1.74
CA TYR A 101 7.91 10.54 -2.31
C TYR A 101 9.07 9.99 -1.51
N ASP A 102 9.00 8.73 -1.11
CA ASP A 102 10.09 8.01 -0.46
C ASP A 102 10.91 7.21 -1.48
N ASN A 103 11.80 7.91 -2.18
CA ASN A 103 12.66 7.28 -3.19
C ASN A 103 13.62 6.25 -2.56
N ARG A 104 14.04 6.45 -1.30
CA ARG A 104 14.92 5.49 -0.59
C ARG A 104 14.18 4.18 -0.34
N PHE A 105 12.91 4.26 0.05
CA PHE A 105 12.09 3.07 0.25
C PHE A 105 11.85 2.33 -1.08
N ARG A 106 11.57 3.06 -2.16
CA ARG A 106 11.40 2.46 -3.50
C ARG A 106 12.63 1.70 -3.97
N GLU A 107 13.82 2.28 -3.81
CA GLU A 107 15.08 1.59 -4.14
C GLU A 107 15.32 0.39 -3.22
N TYR A 108 15.06 0.54 -1.93
CA TYR A 108 15.22 -0.53 -0.95
C TYR A 108 14.39 -1.77 -1.26
N VAL A 109 13.15 -1.62 -1.73
CA VAL A 109 12.25 -2.76 -1.95
C VAL A 109 12.47 -3.47 -3.29
N LYS A 110 13.16 -2.86 -4.25
CA LYS A 110 13.38 -3.46 -5.59
C LYS A 110 14.03 -4.84 -5.52
N ASP A 111 14.99 -5.00 -4.62
CA ASP A 111 15.78 -6.23 -4.48
C ASP A 111 15.28 -7.13 -3.33
N LYS A 112 14.15 -6.80 -2.73
CA LYS A 112 13.59 -7.55 -1.61
C LYS A 112 12.50 -8.50 -2.07
N GLU A 113 12.44 -9.63 -1.39
CA GLU A 113 11.32 -10.56 -1.51
C GLU A 113 10.20 -10.10 -0.58
N ILE A 114 8.98 -9.95 -1.12
CA ILE A 114 7.82 -9.44 -0.40
C ILE A 114 6.82 -10.56 -0.21
N HIS A 115 6.48 -10.83 1.03
CA HIS A 115 5.48 -11.83 1.42
C HIS A 115 4.25 -11.15 1.96
N ILE A 116 3.09 -11.48 1.41
CA ILE A 116 1.79 -10.93 1.82
C ILE A 116 0.98 -12.02 2.51
N TYR A 117 0.59 -11.77 3.75
CA TYR A 117 -0.17 -12.72 4.58
C TYR A 117 -1.47 -12.11 5.08
N GLY A 118 -2.49 -12.94 5.19
CA GLY A 118 -3.69 -12.62 5.95
C GLY A 118 -4.69 -11.68 5.30
N TYR A 119 -4.54 -11.40 4.02
CA TYR A 119 -5.53 -10.64 3.25
C TYR A 119 -6.37 -11.62 2.42
N ASN A 120 -7.67 -11.71 2.71
CA ASN A 120 -8.60 -12.51 1.92
C ASN A 120 -8.80 -12.00 0.50
N TYR A 121 -8.62 -10.70 0.33
CA TYR A 121 -8.73 -10.02 -0.95
C TYR A 121 -7.67 -8.93 -1.03
N ILE A 122 -6.90 -8.96 -2.11
CA ILE A 122 -5.98 -7.89 -2.46
C ILE A 122 -6.52 -7.24 -3.72
N ASN A 123 -6.81 -5.94 -3.62
CA ASN A 123 -7.28 -5.18 -4.75
C ASN A 123 -6.25 -5.25 -5.89
N LYS A 124 -6.71 -5.59 -7.10
CA LYS A 124 -5.87 -5.59 -8.31
C LYS A 124 -5.08 -4.31 -8.49
N TYR A 125 -5.60 -3.22 -7.96
CA TYR A 125 -4.93 -1.93 -7.96
C TYR A 125 -3.60 -1.98 -7.18
N TYR A 126 -3.57 -2.54 -5.96
CA TYR A 126 -2.33 -2.71 -5.20
C TYR A 126 -1.32 -3.61 -5.91
N LEU A 127 -1.81 -4.65 -6.55
CA LEU A 127 -0.97 -5.55 -7.35
C LEU A 127 -0.40 -4.83 -8.58
N ASN A 128 -1.16 -3.96 -9.24
CA ASN A 128 -0.70 -3.18 -10.39
C ASN A 128 0.37 -2.14 -10.02
N ILE A 129 0.25 -1.49 -8.86
CA ILE A 129 1.26 -0.54 -8.38
C ILE A 129 2.59 -1.24 -8.16
N SER A 130 2.56 -2.45 -7.64
CA SER A 130 3.73 -3.24 -7.28
C SER A 130 4.08 -4.33 -8.28
N LYS A 131 3.55 -4.27 -9.51
CA LYS A 131 3.75 -5.31 -10.55
C LYS A 131 5.22 -5.59 -10.87
N ASP A 132 6.09 -4.60 -10.69
CA ASP A 132 7.52 -4.71 -10.95
C ASP A 132 8.32 -5.25 -9.74
N LEU A 133 7.62 -5.57 -8.65
CA LEU A 133 8.21 -6.11 -7.44
C LEU A 133 8.00 -7.62 -7.33
N ASN A 134 8.96 -8.29 -6.70
CA ASN A 134 8.84 -9.72 -6.38
C ASN A 134 7.98 -9.91 -5.14
N TYR A 135 6.76 -10.38 -5.29
CA TYR A 135 5.90 -10.69 -4.15
C TYR A 135 5.25 -12.06 -4.25
N ILE A 136 5.02 -12.65 -3.08
CA ILE A 136 4.35 -13.94 -2.90
C ILE A 136 3.17 -13.71 -1.96
N VAL A 137 1.97 -14.06 -2.43
CA VAL A 137 0.75 -13.98 -1.61
C VAL A 137 0.50 -15.33 -0.94
N HIS A 138 0.37 -15.31 0.37
CA HIS A 138 0.06 -16.47 1.19
C HIS A 138 -1.40 -16.41 1.62
N ASN A 139 -2.20 -17.39 1.22
CA ASN A 139 -3.57 -17.51 1.69
C ASN A 139 -3.59 -18.17 3.06
N ILE A 140 -4.44 -17.64 3.95
CA ILE A 140 -4.78 -18.29 5.19
C ILE A 140 -6.06 -19.07 4.94
N GLU A 141 -5.96 -20.40 4.86
CA GLU A 141 -7.14 -21.25 4.80
C GLU A 141 -7.70 -21.46 6.22
N TYR A 142 -8.99 -21.15 6.38
CA TYR A 142 -9.74 -21.40 7.61
C TYR A 142 -10.32 -22.82 7.57
N ASN A 143 -9.53 -23.82 7.95
CA ASN A 143 -10.10 -25.12 8.26
C ASN A 143 -10.52 -25.16 9.73
N ASN A 144 -11.78 -25.31 9.97
CA ASN A 144 -12.58 -25.45 11.20
C ASN A 144 -11.88 -25.43 12.59
N LYS A 145 -10.56 -25.48 12.73
CA LYS A 145 -9.80 -25.32 13.98
C LYS A 145 -8.32 -24.94 13.82
N ASN A 146 -7.74 -24.99 12.61
CA ASN A 146 -6.34 -24.65 12.38
C ASN A 146 -6.18 -23.79 11.13
N TYR A 147 -5.38 -22.73 11.21
CA TYR A 147 -5.02 -21.93 10.06
C TYR A 147 -3.87 -22.60 9.30
N HIS A 148 -4.06 -22.93 8.04
CA HIS A 148 -3.00 -23.35 7.15
C HIS A 148 -2.61 -22.21 6.22
N LEU A 149 -1.31 -22.00 6.04
CA LEU A 149 -0.76 -21.04 5.07
C LEU A 149 -0.49 -21.79 3.77
N GLY A 150 -1.25 -21.47 2.73
CA GLY A 150 -0.99 -21.94 1.37
C GLY A 150 -0.24 -20.87 0.58
N LEU A 151 0.63 -21.30 -0.32
CA LEU A 151 1.36 -20.44 -1.25
C LEU A 151 0.59 -20.31 -2.56
N ILE A 152 0.26 -19.08 -2.95
CA ILE A 152 -0.15 -18.76 -4.31
C ILE A 152 0.91 -17.85 -4.92
N SER A 153 1.56 -18.30 -5.98
CA SER A 153 2.40 -17.46 -6.83
C SER A 153 1.55 -16.83 -7.93
N PHE A 154 1.73 -15.56 -8.17
CA PHE A 154 1.13 -14.86 -9.28
C PHE A 154 2.15 -14.67 -10.40
#